data_2e213bcb29bcb2767df3bd97acf65bc6
#
_entry.id   2e213bcb29bcb2767df3bd97acf65bc6
#
_cell.length_a   1.000
_cell.length_b   1.000
_cell.length_c   1.000
_cell.angle_alpha   90.00
_cell.angle_beta   90.00
_cell.angle_gamma   90.00
#
_symmetry.space_group_name_H-M   'P 1'
#
loop_
_entity.id
_entity.type
_entity.pdbx_description
1 polymer ?
#
loop_
_entity_poly.entity_id
_entity_poly.type
_entity_poly.pdbx_seq_one_letter_code
_entity_poly.pdbx_strand_id
1 'polypeptide(L)'
;MRRFALDLFTVTLNQIGAYIARAQLKDAIDVLVNGDGNENPAGTLNVATGGKVTYEDLLKLWTELAPYELNTILASTPEMQKILSLSQLQDSNAGLDFQATGRMITPLGASLLHTPELEGGKIIGLDKNCALEMVQAGGVVTDYDKLIDRQLERAAVTCTAGFSKIFTEASKVMSC
;
A
#
# COMPACT_ATOMS: atom_id res chain seq x y z
N MET A 1 9.72 -17.11 -35.90
CA MET A 1 9.62 -17.78 -34.58
C MET A 1 10.45 -17.15 -33.43
N ARG A 2 11.48 -16.33 -33.69
CA ARG A 2 12.29 -15.70 -32.59
C ARG A 2 11.59 -14.58 -31.79
N ARG A 3 10.57 -13.93 -32.32
CA ARG A 3 9.86 -12.83 -31.62
C ARG A 3 9.04 -13.29 -30.43
N PHE A 4 8.40 -14.45 -30.47
CA PHE A 4 7.55 -14.96 -29.39
C PHE A 4 8.35 -15.32 -28.12
N ALA A 5 9.55 -15.83 -28.25
CA ALA A 5 10.38 -16.20 -27.10
C ALA A 5 10.92 -14.98 -26.33
N LEU A 6 11.23 -13.89 -27.05
CA LEU A 6 11.69 -12.63 -26.44
C LEU A 6 10.57 -11.94 -25.66
N ASP A 7 9.35 -11.94 -26.21
CA ASP A 7 8.18 -11.34 -25.56
C ASP A 7 7.81 -12.10 -24.29
N LEU A 8 7.87 -13.43 -24.31
CA LEU A 8 7.58 -14.26 -23.14
C LEU A 8 8.60 -14.04 -22.00
N PHE A 9 9.88 -13.91 -22.33
CA PHE A 9 10.93 -13.66 -21.35
C PHE A 9 10.76 -12.29 -20.70
N THR A 10 10.47 -11.26 -21.47
CA THR A 10 10.18 -9.91 -20.97
C THR A 10 8.94 -9.89 -20.07
N VAL A 11 7.87 -10.57 -20.47
CA VAL A 11 6.66 -10.71 -19.65
C VAL A 11 6.99 -11.42 -18.33
N THR A 12 7.80 -12.47 -18.35
CA THR A 12 8.20 -13.20 -17.14
C THR A 12 9.01 -12.31 -16.21
N LEU A 13 9.98 -11.52 -16.70
CA LEU A 13 10.75 -10.58 -15.89
C LEU A 13 9.86 -9.51 -15.26
N ASN A 14 8.92 -8.97 -16.02
CA ASN A 14 7.96 -8.00 -15.49
C ASN A 14 7.08 -8.61 -14.36
N GLN A 15 6.68 -9.88 -14.49
CA GLN A 15 5.94 -10.58 -13.45
C GLN A 15 6.78 -10.82 -12.19
N ILE A 16 8.07 -11.13 -12.34
CA ILE A 16 9.00 -11.24 -11.20
C ILE A 16 9.12 -9.89 -10.49
N GLY A 17 9.31 -8.80 -11.25
CA GLY A 17 9.35 -7.45 -10.68
C GLY A 17 8.06 -7.08 -9.93
N ALA A 18 6.91 -7.39 -10.50
CA ALA A 18 5.62 -7.18 -9.85
C ALA A 18 5.45 -8.02 -8.58
N TYR A 19 5.95 -9.25 -8.59
CA TYR A 19 5.94 -10.12 -7.40
C TYR A 19 6.81 -9.54 -6.26
N ILE A 20 8.03 -9.09 -6.58
CA ILE A 20 8.91 -8.44 -5.59
C ILE A 20 8.26 -7.19 -5.01
N ALA A 21 7.68 -6.34 -5.85
CA ALA A 21 6.99 -5.13 -5.39
C ALA A 21 5.80 -5.44 -4.46
N ARG A 22 5.03 -6.50 -4.74
CA ARG A 22 3.95 -6.95 -3.87
C ARG A 22 4.46 -7.51 -2.55
N ALA A 23 5.54 -8.28 -2.57
CA ALA A 23 6.16 -8.79 -1.34
C ALA A 23 6.63 -7.64 -0.45
N GLN A 24 7.32 -6.66 -1.01
CA GLN A 24 7.75 -5.46 -0.28
C GLN A 24 6.55 -4.66 0.26
N LEU A 25 5.49 -4.50 -0.52
CA LEU A 25 4.27 -3.82 -0.07
C LEU A 25 3.63 -4.56 1.11
N LYS A 26 3.58 -5.89 1.05
CA LYS A 26 3.06 -6.72 2.14
C LYS A 26 3.87 -6.55 3.42
N ASP A 27 5.20 -6.58 3.31
CA ASP A 27 6.09 -6.37 4.45
C ASP A 27 5.94 -4.97 5.04
N ALA A 28 5.82 -3.93 4.19
CA ALA A 28 5.56 -2.56 4.62
C ALA A 28 4.22 -2.43 5.38
N ILE A 29 3.16 -3.08 4.90
CA ILE A 29 1.85 -3.10 5.55
C ILE A 29 1.94 -3.84 6.89
N ASP A 30 2.64 -4.97 6.94
CA ASP A 30 2.82 -5.72 8.18
C ASP A 30 3.53 -4.89 9.24
N VAL A 31 4.60 -4.19 8.86
CA VAL A 31 5.30 -3.27 9.76
C VAL A 31 4.39 -2.09 10.19
N LEU A 32 3.59 -1.54 9.29
CA LEU A 32 2.64 -0.46 9.64
C LEU A 32 1.60 -0.92 10.66
N VAL A 33 1.11 -2.16 10.57
CA VAL A 33 0.06 -2.71 11.44
C VAL A 33 0.65 -3.26 12.73
N ASN A 34 1.62 -4.16 12.61
CA ASN A 34 2.11 -5.00 13.72
C ASN A 34 3.40 -4.44 14.35
N GLY A 35 4.03 -3.46 13.71
CA GLY A 35 5.31 -2.91 14.15
C GLY A 35 6.52 -3.60 13.52
N ASP A 36 7.69 -3.04 13.76
CA ASP A 36 8.97 -3.51 13.23
C ASP A 36 9.74 -4.44 14.17
N GLY A 37 9.08 -4.96 15.20
CA GLY A 37 9.68 -5.81 16.23
C GLY A 37 10.14 -5.08 17.49
N ASN A 38 10.01 -3.75 17.55
CA ASN A 38 10.36 -2.93 18.72
C ASN A 38 9.14 -2.60 19.61
N GLU A 39 8.15 -3.49 19.67
CA GLU A 39 6.92 -3.31 20.45
C GLU A 39 6.16 -2.02 20.08
N ASN A 40 6.15 -1.67 18.80
CA ASN A 40 5.55 -0.45 18.26
C ASN A 40 4.40 -0.71 17.24
N PRO A 41 3.39 -1.53 17.57
CA PRO A 41 2.23 -1.71 16.70
C PRO A 41 1.47 -0.40 16.51
N ALA A 42 0.71 -0.28 15.44
CA ALA A 42 -0.14 0.89 15.24
C ALA A 42 -1.26 0.96 16.28
N GLY A 43 -1.60 2.16 16.70
CA GLY A 43 -2.80 2.38 17.51
C GLY A 43 -4.05 1.94 16.75
N THR A 44 -4.95 1.21 17.40
CA THR A 44 -6.16 0.66 16.77
C THR A 44 -7.39 1.48 17.14
N LEU A 45 -8.19 1.81 16.13
CA LEU A 45 -9.50 2.45 16.25
C LEU A 45 -10.56 1.47 15.76
N ASN A 46 -11.78 1.58 16.30
CA ASN A 46 -12.91 0.82 15.81
C ASN A 46 -13.94 1.76 15.18
N VAL A 47 -14.58 1.34 14.09
CA VAL A 47 -15.74 2.05 13.54
C VAL A 47 -16.89 2.05 14.54
N ALA A 48 -17.72 3.09 14.50
CA ALA A 48 -18.86 3.22 15.41
C ALA A 48 -19.89 2.11 15.22
N THR A 49 -20.07 1.64 13.99
CA THR A 49 -20.99 0.54 13.65
C THR A 49 -20.23 -0.54 12.87
N GLY A 50 -20.06 -1.71 13.46
CA GLY A 50 -19.35 -2.83 12.84
C GLY A 50 -19.81 -3.10 11.40
N GLY A 51 -18.85 -3.25 10.51
CA GLY A 51 -19.08 -3.53 9.09
C GLY A 51 -19.48 -2.33 8.23
N LYS A 52 -19.67 -1.14 8.81
CA LYS A 52 -19.97 0.09 8.07
C LYS A 52 -18.91 1.15 8.36
N VAL A 53 -18.36 1.70 7.30
CA VAL A 53 -17.48 2.87 7.39
C VAL A 53 -18.33 4.11 7.14
N THR A 54 -18.24 5.09 8.04
CA THR A 54 -18.92 6.38 7.92
C THR A 54 -17.91 7.50 7.72
N TYR A 55 -18.39 8.66 7.26
CA TYR A 55 -17.52 9.83 7.16
C TYR A 55 -17.03 10.31 8.54
N GLU A 56 -17.82 10.12 9.59
CA GLU A 56 -17.45 10.41 10.97
C GLU A 56 -16.30 9.53 11.45
N ASP A 57 -16.24 8.28 11.03
CA ASP A 57 -15.11 7.38 11.34
C ASP A 57 -13.81 7.89 10.69
N LEU A 58 -13.89 8.40 9.46
CA LEU A 58 -12.74 9.01 8.80
C LEU A 58 -12.29 10.32 9.49
N LEU A 59 -13.24 11.14 9.96
CA LEU A 59 -12.94 12.32 10.76
C LEU A 59 -12.28 11.94 12.09
N LYS A 60 -12.74 10.87 12.74
CA LYS A 60 -12.12 10.34 13.95
C LYS A 60 -10.69 9.88 13.69
N LEU A 61 -10.45 9.16 12.58
CA LEU A 61 -9.12 8.75 12.17
C LEU A 61 -8.19 9.96 11.99
N TRP A 62 -8.68 11.04 11.37
CA TRP A 62 -7.95 12.29 11.21
C TRP A 62 -7.63 12.96 12.54
N THR A 63 -8.58 12.99 13.46
CA THR A 63 -8.41 13.61 14.79
C THR A 63 -7.42 12.83 15.65
N GLU A 64 -7.49 11.51 15.65
CA GLU A 64 -6.65 10.63 16.46
C GLU A 64 -5.20 10.51 15.93
N LEU A 65 -4.95 10.93 14.71
CA LEU A 65 -3.61 10.97 14.14
C LEU A 65 -2.81 12.21 14.60
N ALA A 66 -3.47 13.24 15.17
CA ALA A 66 -2.79 14.44 15.63
C ALA A 66 -1.68 14.09 16.65
N PRO A 67 -0.48 14.73 16.58
CA PRO A 67 -0.15 15.95 15.85
C PRO A 67 0.31 15.75 14.41
N TYR A 68 0.28 14.52 13.88
CA TYR A 68 0.67 14.19 12.50
C TYR A 68 -0.45 14.50 11.52
N GLU A 69 -0.11 14.65 10.24
CA GLU A 69 -1.05 14.93 9.17
C GLU A 69 -1.60 13.66 8.55
N LEU A 70 -2.92 13.52 8.45
CA LEU A 70 -3.53 12.46 7.66
C LEU A 70 -3.42 12.83 6.17
N ASN A 71 -2.34 12.42 5.53
CA ASN A 71 -2.12 12.68 4.10
C ASN A 71 -2.30 11.43 3.22
N THR A 72 -2.40 10.24 3.83
CA THR A 72 -2.59 8.99 3.09
C THR A 72 -3.52 8.05 3.86
N ILE A 73 -4.48 7.48 3.14
CA ILE A 73 -5.38 6.43 3.63
C ILE A 73 -5.19 5.21 2.73
N LEU A 74 -4.82 4.09 3.34
CA LEU A 74 -4.75 2.78 2.68
C LEU A 74 -6.01 2.01 3.03
N ALA A 75 -6.66 1.43 2.04
CA ALA A 75 -7.84 0.62 2.25
C ALA A 75 -7.78 -0.68 1.44
N SER A 76 -8.26 -1.76 2.05
CA SER A 76 -8.46 -3.03 1.36
C SER A 76 -9.62 -2.92 0.35
N THR A 77 -9.78 -3.90 -0.53
CA THR A 77 -10.80 -3.85 -1.60
C THR A 77 -12.21 -3.61 -1.07
N PRO A 78 -12.72 -4.37 -0.05
CA PRO A 78 -14.07 -4.15 0.45
C PRO A 78 -14.25 -2.80 1.15
N GLU A 79 -13.25 -2.33 1.90
CA GLU A 79 -13.32 -1.05 2.60
C GLU A 79 -13.22 0.12 1.62
N MET A 80 -12.41 -0.01 0.56
CA MET A 80 -12.37 0.94 -0.52
C MET A 80 -13.77 1.14 -1.14
N GLN A 81 -14.48 0.06 -1.43
CA GLN A 81 -15.84 0.11 -1.95
C GLN A 81 -16.79 0.86 -0.99
N LYS A 82 -16.68 0.57 0.33
CA LYS A 82 -17.48 1.26 1.34
C LYS A 82 -17.19 2.75 1.40
N ILE A 83 -15.90 3.13 1.37
CA ILE A 83 -15.48 4.54 1.37
C ILE A 83 -16.02 5.25 0.13
N LEU A 84 -15.86 4.67 -1.06
CA LEU A 84 -16.31 5.26 -2.32
C LEU A 84 -17.83 5.38 -2.43
N SER A 85 -18.58 4.59 -1.67
CA SER A 85 -20.05 4.67 -1.61
C SER A 85 -20.58 5.77 -0.68
N LEU A 86 -19.69 6.46 0.07
CA LEU A 86 -20.10 7.56 0.93
C LEU A 86 -20.61 8.74 0.10
N SER A 87 -21.77 9.30 0.48
CA SER A 87 -22.39 10.40 -0.25
C SER A 87 -21.49 11.64 -0.35
N GLN A 88 -20.67 11.88 0.68
CA GLN A 88 -19.72 12.99 0.74
C GLN A 88 -18.59 12.89 -0.31
N LEU A 89 -18.27 11.67 -0.75
CA LEU A 89 -17.26 11.41 -1.78
C LEU A 89 -17.87 11.30 -3.19
N GLN A 90 -19.19 11.15 -3.27
CA GLN A 90 -19.93 11.09 -4.54
C GLN A 90 -20.37 12.47 -5.05
N ASP A 91 -20.18 13.52 -4.25
CA ASP A 91 -20.50 14.90 -4.67
C ASP A 91 -19.62 15.28 -5.88
N SER A 92 -20.24 15.94 -6.85
CA SER A 92 -19.61 16.32 -8.13
C SER A 92 -18.37 17.19 -7.96
N ASN A 93 -18.28 17.95 -6.89
CA ASN A 93 -17.10 18.78 -6.59
C ASN A 93 -15.91 17.96 -6.05
N ALA A 94 -16.15 16.88 -5.33
CA ALA A 94 -15.09 16.00 -4.85
C ALA A 94 -14.55 15.08 -5.95
N GLY A 95 -15.34 14.80 -7.00
CA GLY A 95 -14.96 13.94 -8.13
C GLY A 95 -14.11 14.62 -9.21
N LEU A 96 -14.04 15.95 -9.24
CA LEU A 96 -13.32 16.71 -10.28
C LEU A 96 -11.82 16.45 -10.27
N ASP A 97 -11.21 16.32 -9.10
CA ASP A 97 -9.78 16.05 -8.96
C ASP A 97 -9.41 14.64 -9.43
N PHE A 98 -10.30 13.66 -9.27
CA PHE A 98 -10.10 12.31 -9.79
C PHE A 98 -10.10 12.30 -11.32
N GLN A 99 -11.01 13.04 -11.94
CA GLN A 99 -11.07 13.12 -13.41
C GLN A 99 -9.84 13.81 -14.00
N ALA A 100 -9.25 14.77 -13.28
CA ALA A 100 -8.07 15.51 -13.74
C ALA A 100 -6.74 14.79 -13.46
N THR A 101 -6.61 14.11 -12.31
CA THR A 101 -5.32 13.58 -11.83
C THR A 101 -5.26 12.06 -11.74
N GLY A 102 -6.40 11.37 -11.80
CA GLY A 102 -6.52 9.93 -11.58
C GLY A 102 -6.22 9.50 -10.12
N ARG A 103 -6.09 10.46 -9.22
CA ARG A 103 -5.88 10.22 -7.78
C ARG A 103 -7.14 10.56 -7.02
N MET A 104 -7.56 9.67 -6.16
CA MET A 104 -8.63 9.98 -5.23
C MET A 104 -8.08 10.73 -4.03
N ILE A 105 -8.55 11.95 -3.85
CA ILE A 105 -8.28 12.76 -2.67
C ILE A 105 -9.59 12.82 -1.90
N THR A 106 -9.53 12.47 -0.62
CA THR A 106 -10.70 12.61 0.26
C THR A 106 -10.94 14.09 0.56
N PRO A 107 -12.17 14.48 1.00
CA PRO A 107 -12.42 15.86 1.46
C PRO A 107 -11.50 16.31 2.60
N LEU A 108 -10.82 15.38 3.27
CA LEU A 108 -9.81 15.64 4.31
C LEU A 108 -8.42 15.97 3.73
N GLY A 109 -8.25 16.02 2.41
CA GLY A 109 -6.96 16.24 1.75
C GLY A 109 -6.04 15.01 1.68
N ALA A 110 -6.46 13.87 2.20
CA ALA A 110 -5.69 12.64 2.18
C ALA A 110 -5.85 11.91 0.85
N SER A 111 -4.74 11.38 0.31
CA SER A 111 -4.75 10.48 -0.84
C SER A 111 -5.31 9.11 -0.44
N LEU A 112 -6.33 8.64 -1.15
CA LEU A 112 -6.91 7.32 -0.95
C LEU A 112 -6.24 6.31 -1.88
N LEU A 113 -5.58 5.30 -1.31
CA LEU A 113 -4.86 4.27 -2.03
C LEU A 113 -5.46 2.90 -1.77
N HIS A 114 -5.81 2.22 -2.84
CA HIS A 114 -6.23 0.83 -2.78
C HIS A 114 -5.02 -0.09 -2.63
N THR A 115 -5.10 -0.99 -1.67
CA THR A 115 -4.06 -2.00 -1.47
C THR A 115 -4.66 -3.39 -1.24
N PRO A 116 -4.49 -4.33 -2.18
CA PRO A 116 -5.04 -5.68 -2.06
C PRO A 116 -4.33 -6.54 -1.02
N GLU A 117 -3.12 -6.14 -0.61
CA GLU A 117 -2.31 -6.86 0.39
C GLU A 117 -2.75 -6.58 1.84
N LEU A 118 -3.61 -5.58 2.05
CA LEU A 118 -4.19 -5.30 3.35
C LEU A 118 -5.37 -6.24 3.59
N GLU A 119 -5.39 -6.88 4.76
CA GLU A 119 -6.53 -7.71 5.18
C GLU A 119 -7.85 -6.95 5.14
N GLY A 120 -8.92 -7.64 4.74
CA GLY A 120 -10.27 -7.10 4.80
C GLY A 120 -10.66 -6.68 6.21
N GLY A 121 -11.49 -5.63 6.31
CA GLY A 121 -11.89 -5.08 7.59
C GLY A 121 -10.90 -4.08 8.19
N LYS A 122 -9.85 -3.67 7.44
CA LYS A 122 -8.85 -2.72 7.93
C LYS A 122 -8.69 -1.53 6.99
N ILE A 123 -8.55 -0.36 7.59
CA ILE A 123 -8.16 0.90 6.93
C ILE A 123 -6.99 1.45 7.72
N ILE A 124 -5.94 1.91 7.04
CA ILE A 124 -4.77 2.52 7.67
C ILE A 124 -4.75 3.98 7.29
N GLY A 125 -4.77 4.87 8.28
CA GLY A 125 -4.47 6.28 8.11
C GLY A 125 -3.04 6.55 8.55
N LEU A 126 -2.29 7.29 7.74
CA LEU A 126 -0.89 7.57 8.05
C LEU A 126 -0.42 8.91 7.49
N ASP A 127 0.62 9.43 8.13
CA ASP A 127 1.47 10.47 7.57
C ASP A 127 2.65 9.82 6.84
N LYS A 128 2.61 9.82 5.49
CA LYS A 128 3.64 9.21 4.65
C LYS A 128 5.05 9.73 4.88
N ASN A 129 5.19 10.93 5.47
CA ASN A 129 6.48 11.56 5.71
C ASN A 129 7.13 11.08 7.01
N CYS A 130 6.33 10.55 7.94
CA CYS A 130 6.73 10.26 9.31
C CYS A 130 6.43 8.82 9.76
N ALA A 131 5.61 8.05 9.02
CA ALA A 131 5.14 6.75 9.48
C ALA A 131 6.15 5.63 9.26
N LEU A 132 6.75 5.56 8.08
CA LEU A 132 7.54 4.41 7.65
C LEU A 132 8.77 4.86 6.87
N GLU A 133 9.88 4.18 7.11
CA GLU A 133 11.10 4.27 6.33
C GLU A 133 11.37 2.95 5.62
N MET A 134 11.82 3.04 4.36
CA MET A 134 12.32 1.90 3.60
C MET A 134 13.84 1.99 3.52
N VAL A 135 14.51 0.96 4.01
CA VAL A 135 15.97 0.81 3.87
C VAL A 135 16.25 -0.26 2.83
N GLN A 136 17.01 0.10 1.81
CA GLN A 136 17.37 -0.81 0.73
C GLN A 136 18.90 -1.04 0.74
N ALA A 137 19.31 -2.29 0.80
CA ALA A 137 20.71 -2.67 0.72
C ALA A 137 21.09 -2.97 -0.75
N GLY A 138 21.62 -1.95 -1.42
CA GLY A 138 21.93 -2.01 -2.85
C GLY A 138 20.70 -1.84 -3.75
N GLY A 139 20.90 -2.01 -5.06
CA GLY A 139 19.82 -1.99 -6.05
C GLY A 139 19.23 -3.38 -6.33
N VAL A 140 18.30 -3.43 -7.25
CA VAL A 140 17.84 -4.69 -7.83
C VAL A 140 18.97 -5.25 -8.72
N VAL A 141 19.43 -6.45 -8.39
CA VAL A 141 20.45 -7.16 -9.16
C VAL A 141 19.77 -8.22 -10.01
N THR A 142 20.12 -8.25 -11.29
CA THR A 142 19.61 -9.26 -12.22
C THR A 142 20.80 -10.03 -12.80
N ASP A 143 20.87 -11.31 -12.50
CA ASP A 143 21.88 -12.23 -13.00
C ASP A 143 21.29 -13.10 -14.10
N TYR A 144 22.03 -13.23 -15.19
CA TYR A 144 21.66 -14.06 -16.33
C TYR A 144 22.66 -15.19 -16.50
N ASP A 145 22.17 -16.39 -16.71
CA ASP A 145 22.98 -17.56 -17.00
C ASP A 145 22.39 -18.36 -18.15
N LYS A 146 23.26 -18.78 -19.07
CA LYS A 146 22.90 -19.60 -20.21
C LYS A 146 23.56 -20.98 -20.10
N LEU A 147 22.74 -21.98 -19.81
CA LEU A 147 23.17 -23.37 -19.76
C LEU A 147 23.16 -23.96 -21.18
N ILE A 148 24.34 -23.97 -21.83
CA ILE A 148 24.48 -24.37 -23.25
C ILE A 148 24.17 -25.86 -23.40
N ASP A 149 24.55 -26.69 -22.42
CA ASP A 149 24.32 -28.13 -22.38
C ASP A 149 22.84 -28.52 -22.35
N ARG A 150 22.00 -27.66 -21.80
CA ARG A 150 20.56 -27.88 -21.66
C ARG A 150 19.71 -26.94 -22.53
N GLN A 151 20.35 -26.05 -23.28
CA GLN A 151 19.69 -24.99 -24.05
C GLN A 151 18.66 -24.17 -23.23
N LEU A 152 18.98 -23.95 -21.95
CA LEU A 152 18.14 -23.18 -21.03
C LEU A 152 18.77 -21.81 -20.76
N GLU A 153 17.92 -20.80 -20.73
CA GLU A 153 18.27 -19.48 -20.21
C GLU A 153 17.55 -19.30 -18.87
N ARG A 154 18.27 -18.85 -17.87
CA ARG A 154 17.71 -18.54 -16.55
C ARG A 154 18.14 -17.14 -16.12
N ALA A 155 17.26 -16.47 -15.39
CA ALA A 155 17.54 -15.22 -14.76
C ALA A 155 17.19 -15.31 -13.26
N ALA A 156 18.02 -14.70 -12.44
CA ALA A 156 17.75 -14.48 -11.03
C ALA A 156 17.63 -12.98 -10.78
N VAL A 157 16.59 -12.58 -10.07
CA VAL A 157 16.39 -11.18 -9.66
C VAL A 157 16.40 -11.13 -8.15
N THR A 158 17.32 -10.39 -7.57
CA THR A 158 17.47 -10.25 -6.12
C THR A 158 17.33 -8.79 -5.71
N CYS A 159 16.65 -8.58 -4.60
CA CYS A 159 16.51 -7.28 -3.96
C CYS A 159 16.48 -7.48 -2.44
N THR A 160 17.19 -6.65 -1.71
CA THR A 160 17.16 -6.65 -0.24
C THR A 160 16.61 -5.33 0.24
N ALA A 161 15.47 -5.36 0.90
CA ALA A 161 14.83 -4.19 1.49
C ALA A 161 14.30 -4.55 2.89
N GLY A 162 14.27 -3.57 3.77
CA GLY A 162 13.65 -3.66 5.08
C GLY A 162 12.82 -2.41 5.34
N PHE A 163 11.89 -2.51 6.28
CA PHE A 163 11.01 -1.42 6.67
C PHE A 163 11.12 -1.20 8.17
N SER A 164 11.10 0.05 8.60
CA SER A 164 11.10 0.40 10.01
C SER A 164 10.12 1.56 10.25
N LYS A 165 9.51 1.61 11.43
CA LYS A 165 8.67 2.74 11.84
C LYS A 165 9.55 3.88 12.30
N ILE A 166 9.27 5.10 11.78
CA ILE A 166 9.92 6.31 12.25
C ILE A 166 9.24 6.79 13.53
N PHE A 167 7.91 6.99 13.48
CA PHE A 167 7.10 7.35 14.64
C PHE A 167 5.88 6.42 14.73
N THR A 168 5.71 5.80 15.88
CA THR A 168 4.60 4.85 16.13
C THR A 168 3.24 5.51 15.97
N GLU A 169 3.10 6.75 16.45
CA GLU A 169 1.84 7.50 16.44
C GLU A 169 1.49 8.08 15.05
N ALA A 170 2.42 8.07 14.10
CA ALA A 170 2.19 8.60 12.74
C ALA A 170 1.38 7.65 11.84
N SER A 171 0.93 6.53 12.38
CA SER A 171 0.01 5.59 11.71
C SER A 171 -1.03 5.06 12.69
N LYS A 172 -2.27 4.93 12.22
CA LYS A 172 -3.39 4.33 12.97
C LYS A 172 -4.12 3.34 12.09
N VAL A 173 -4.57 2.24 12.69
CA VAL A 173 -5.34 1.20 12.02
C VAL A 173 -6.78 1.28 12.50
N MET A 174 -7.72 1.41 11.57
CA MET A 174 -9.14 1.36 11.86
C MET A 174 -9.69 -0.01 11.46
N SER A 175 -10.32 -0.69 12.41
CA SER A 175 -11.01 -1.96 12.21
C SER A 175 -12.50 -1.72 11.90
N CYS A 176 -12.99 -2.31 10.80
CA CYS A 176 -14.33 -2.11 10.25
C CYS A 176 -15.24 -3.32 10.45
#